data_f88c1b668c5b84fffdf2b897059fc7ba
#
_entry.id   f88c1b668c5b84fffdf2b897059fc7ba
#
_cell.length_a   1.000
_cell.length_b   1.000
_cell.length_c   1.000
_cell.angle_alpha   90.00
_cell.angle_beta   90.00
_cell.angle_gamma   90.00
#
_symmetry.space_group_name_H-M   'P 1'
#
loop_
_entity.id
_entity.type
_entity.pdbx_description
1 polymer ?
#
loop_
_entity_poly.entity_id
_entity_poly.type
_entity_poly.pdbx_seq_one_letter_code
_entity_poly.pdbx_strand_id
1 'polypeptide(L)'
;DDFQEKIWNLPANEMLGVGMKTYKKLWYRGIRTIGDIANCDPDRMQTYLGKMGQVLWVYANGYENSPVMQENERCLIKSIGHGTTTTADLDTEREVFDTIIELSEEIGTKLRKNRLKSCGVAVGIRENDLSVREYQMKFAHPTQLTRDVARGAMQVFREKHIWRCPIRSVTVRAIYISAEDEPEQLTIFDEYAWHGELLRLEKTVDAIREQYGDHSITSGAYLRNKKLNSQRIGFRDHSEIY
;
A
#
# COMPACT_ATOMS: atom_id res chain seq x y z
N ASP A 1 -21.17 -31.77 -9.94
CA ASP A 1 -22.46 -31.79 -9.24
C ASP A 1 -22.32 -31.99 -7.71
N ASP A 2 -21.26 -32.61 -7.21
CA ASP A 2 -20.95 -32.78 -5.79
C ASP A 2 -20.60 -31.48 -5.04
N PHE A 3 -20.32 -30.41 -5.77
CA PHE A 3 -19.84 -29.17 -5.19
C PHE A 3 -20.92 -28.45 -4.37
N GLN A 4 -22.16 -28.47 -4.87
CA GLN A 4 -23.28 -27.84 -4.16
C GLN A 4 -23.56 -28.52 -2.81
N GLU A 5 -23.57 -29.83 -2.79
CA GLU A 5 -23.78 -30.61 -1.55
C GLU A 5 -22.69 -30.38 -0.52
N LYS A 6 -21.45 -30.19 -0.98
CA LYS A 6 -20.27 -30.02 -0.10
C LYS A 6 -20.09 -28.58 0.36
N ILE A 7 -20.39 -27.58 -0.49
CA ILE A 7 -20.00 -26.18 -0.26
C ILE A 7 -21.18 -25.32 0.16
N TRP A 8 -22.37 -25.54 -0.36
CA TRP A 8 -23.53 -24.68 -0.09
C TRP A 8 -23.96 -24.63 1.38
N ASN A 9 -23.70 -25.71 2.13
CA ASN A 9 -23.99 -25.77 3.56
C ASN A 9 -22.98 -25.03 4.44
N LEU A 10 -21.83 -24.62 3.88
CA LEU A 10 -20.82 -23.90 4.63
C LEU A 10 -21.26 -22.47 4.93
N PRO A 11 -20.83 -21.88 6.07
CA PRO A 11 -21.09 -20.50 6.40
C PRO A 11 -20.56 -19.56 5.32
N ALA A 12 -21.26 -18.46 5.03
CA ALA A 12 -20.87 -17.52 3.99
C ALA A 12 -19.50 -16.88 4.19
N ASN A 13 -18.99 -16.80 5.43
CA ASN A 13 -17.65 -16.27 5.72
C ASN A 13 -16.50 -17.23 5.36
N GLU A 14 -16.79 -18.49 5.05
CA GLU A 14 -15.79 -19.43 4.51
C GLU A 14 -15.50 -19.17 3.02
N MET A 15 -16.34 -18.36 2.37
CA MET A 15 -16.17 -18.01 0.97
C MET A 15 -15.11 -16.91 0.81
N LEU A 16 -14.19 -17.10 -0.14
CA LEU A 16 -13.19 -16.08 -0.50
C LEU A 16 -13.88 -14.77 -0.89
N GLY A 17 -13.42 -13.66 -0.31
CA GLY A 17 -14.01 -12.33 -0.53
C GLY A 17 -15.12 -11.96 0.46
N VAL A 18 -15.54 -12.86 1.34
CA VAL A 18 -16.51 -12.59 2.40
C VAL A 18 -15.80 -12.44 3.75
N GLY A 19 -15.25 -11.24 4.01
CA GLY A 19 -14.71 -10.90 5.33
C GLY A 19 -15.83 -10.62 6.35
N MET A 20 -15.47 -10.51 7.63
CA MET A 20 -16.42 -10.32 8.75
C MET A 20 -17.39 -9.14 8.56
N LYS A 21 -16.98 -8.04 7.94
CA LYS A 21 -17.87 -6.90 7.65
C LYS A 21 -18.92 -7.25 6.60
N THR A 22 -18.52 -7.96 5.55
CA THR A 22 -19.43 -8.45 4.50
C THR A 22 -20.38 -9.50 5.06
N TYR A 23 -19.84 -10.45 5.83
CA TYR A 23 -20.64 -11.48 6.48
C TYR A 23 -21.74 -10.89 7.37
N LYS A 24 -21.43 -9.90 8.23
CA LYS A 24 -22.43 -9.20 9.03
C LYS A 24 -23.52 -8.55 8.17
N LYS A 25 -23.17 -7.92 7.06
CA LYS A 25 -24.15 -7.31 6.15
C LYS A 25 -25.10 -8.35 5.52
N LEU A 26 -24.57 -9.51 5.14
CA LEU A 26 -25.34 -10.63 4.61
C LEU A 26 -26.23 -11.25 5.68
N TRP A 27 -25.70 -11.46 6.88
CA TRP A 27 -26.42 -12.02 8.02
C TRP A 27 -27.69 -11.25 8.36
N TYR A 28 -27.62 -9.91 8.43
CA TYR A 28 -28.80 -9.06 8.68
C TYR A 28 -29.85 -9.13 7.57
N ARG A 29 -29.54 -9.74 6.43
CA ARG A 29 -30.45 -9.97 5.30
C ARG A 29 -30.90 -11.42 5.18
N GLY A 30 -30.58 -12.25 6.16
CA GLY A 30 -30.95 -13.66 6.21
C GLY A 30 -30.05 -14.57 5.39
N ILE A 31 -28.95 -14.04 4.79
CA ILE A 31 -27.97 -14.81 4.00
C ILE A 31 -26.86 -15.28 4.93
N ARG A 32 -26.81 -16.57 5.24
CA ARG A 32 -25.92 -17.17 6.24
C ARG A 32 -24.94 -18.15 5.66
N THR A 33 -25.30 -18.82 4.58
CA THR A 33 -24.52 -19.88 3.94
C THR A 33 -24.12 -19.48 2.52
N ILE A 34 -23.17 -20.22 1.93
CA ILE A 34 -22.78 -20.06 0.53
C ILE A 34 -23.98 -20.36 -0.39
N GLY A 35 -24.79 -21.37 -0.04
CA GLY A 35 -26.01 -21.70 -0.75
C GLY A 35 -27.04 -20.57 -0.72
N ASP A 36 -27.15 -19.82 0.38
CA ASP A 36 -28.00 -18.63 0.43
C ASP A 36 -27.54 -17.54 -0.55
N ILE A 37 -26.22 -17.36 -0.70
CA ILE A 37 -25.65 -16.45 -1.70
C ILE A 37 -26.00 -16.93 -3.11
N ALA A 38 -25.82 -18.22 -3.40
CA ALA A 38 -26.05 -18.80 -4.71
C ALA A 38 -27.54 -18.71 -5.12
N ASN A 39 -28.44 -18.89 -4.19
CA ASN A 39 -29.91 -18.85 -4.42
C ASN A 39 -30.50 -17.43 -4.33
N CYS A 40 -29.70 -16.43 -3.94
CA CYS A 40 -30.15 -15.05 -3.92
C CYS A 40 -30.23 -14.49 -5.34
N ASP A 41 -31.16 -13.55 -5.55
CA ASP A 41 -31.24 -12.79 -6.79
C ASP A 41 -29.95 -11.97 -7.00
N PRO A 42 -29.29 -12.06 -8.17
CA PRO A 42 -28.04 -11.34 -8.45
C PRO A 42 -28.20 -9.82 -8.37
N ASP A 43 -29.37 -9.26 -8.72
CA ASP A 43 -29.62 -7.81 -8.63
C ASP A 43 -29.74 -7.38 -7.16
N ARG A 44 -30.30 -8.21 -6.30
CA ARG A 44 -30.27 -7.98 -4.85
C ARG A 44 -28.86 -8.05 -4.30
N MET A 45 -28.05 -9.02 -4.72
CA MET A 45 -26.65 -9.11 -4.32
C MET A 45 -25.86 -7.88 -4.74
N GLN A 46 -26.11 -7.36 -5.96
CA GLN A 46 -25.52 -6.10 -6.42
C GLN A 46 -25.96 -4.90 -5.57
N THR A 47 -27.23 -4.84 -5.19
CA THR A 47 -27.77 -3.79 -4.31
C THR A 47 -27.12 -3.82 -2.92
N TYR A 48 -26.85 -5.02 -2.40
CA TYR A 48 -26.29 -5.18 -1.04
C TYR A 48 -24.80 -4.91 -0.95
N LEU A 49 -24.01 -5.32 -1.96
CA LEU A 49 -22.55 -5.35 -1.93
C LEU A 49 -21.88 -4.69 -3.15
N GLY A 50 -22.66 -4.11 -4.07
CA GLY A 50 -22.15 -3.55 -5.33
C GLY A 50 -21.60 -4.63 -6.26
N LYS A 51 -20.60 -4.29 -7.07
CA LYS A 51 -19.96 -5.25 -8.00
C LYS A 51 -19.52 -6.55 -7.32
N MET A 52 -19.05 -6.44 -6.06
CA MET A 52 -18.60 -7.61 -5.32
C MET A 52 -19.73 -8.60 -5.05
N GLY A 53 -20.97 -8.12 -4.90
CA GLY A 53 -22.15 -8.97 -4.74
C GLY A 53 -22.40 -9.88 -5.95
N GLN A 54 -22.26 -9.35 -7.16
CA GLN A 54 -22.36 -10.15 -8.40
C GLN A 54 -21.22 -11.19 -8.49
N VAL A 55 -19.98 -10.78 -8.17
CA VAL A 55 -18.83 -11.71 -8.18
C VAL A 55 -19.05 -12.86 -7.19
N LEU A 56 -19.50 -12.56 -5.97
CA LEU A 56 -19.79 -13.59 -4.96
C LEU A 56 -20.92 -14.52 -5.41
N TRP A 57 -21.94 -14.00 -6.06
CA TRP A 57 -23.02 -14.82 -6.62
C TRP A 57 -22.51 -15.78 -7.72
N VAL A 58 -21.69 -15.28 -8.64
CA VAL A 58 -21.04 -16.07 -9.70
C VAL A 58 -20.22 -17.20 -9.09
N TYR A 59 -19.36 -16.88 -8.12
CA TYR A 59 -18.52 -17.87 -7.45
C TYR A 59 -19.31 -18.90 -6.63
N ALA A 60 -20.37 -18.47 -5.93
CA ALA A 60 -21.23 -19.36 -5.16
C ALA A 60 -21.98 -20.36 -6.06
N ASN A 61 -22.20 -20.03 -7.32
CA ASN A 61 -22.77 -20.90 -8.34
C ASN A 61 -21.72 -21.73 -9.12
N GLY A 62 -20.42 -21.58 -8.80
CA GLY A 62 -19.35 -22.32 -9.46
C GLY A 62 -18.98 -21.81 -10.87
N TYR A 63 -19.39 -20.60 -11.23
CA TYR A 63 -19.13 -20.03 -12.56
C TYR A 63 -17.82 -19.21 -12.57
N GLU A 64 -16.72 -19.82 -12.17
CA GLU A 64 -15.41 -19.17 -12.25
C GLU A 64 -14.77 -19.39 -13.64
N ASN A 65 -14.60 -18.31 -14.38
CA ASN A 65 -14.02 -18.33 -15.73
C ASN A 65 -12.74 -17.46 -15.82
N SER A 66 -12.15 -17.06 -14.69
CA SER A 66 -10.93 -16.27 -14.71
C SER A 66 -9.80 -17.05 -15.36
N PRO A 67 -9.12 -16.50 -16.37
CA PRO A 67 -8.00 -17.16 -16.97
C PRO A 67 -6.86 -17.33 -15.95
N VAL A 68 -6.16 -18.44 -16.01
CA VAL A 68 -4.91 -18.62 -15.25
C VAL A 68 -3.89 -17.65 -15.84
N MET A 69 -3.32 -16.79 -15.01
CA MET A 69 -2.27 -15.87 -15.43
C MET A 69 -1.09 -16.63 -16.03
N GLN A 70 -0.60 -16.15 -17.17
CA GLN A 70 0.62 -16.69 -17.76
C GLN A 70 1.84 -16.23 -16.95
N GLU A 71 2.89 -17.04 -16.87
CA GLU A 71 4.12 -16.74 -16.11
C GLU A 71 4.75 -15.39 -16.48
N ASN A 72 4.59 -14.95 -17.72
CA ASN A 72 5.11 -13.68 -18.22
C ASN A 72 4.13 -12.50 -18.10
N GLU A 73 2.93 -12.74 -17.61
CA GLU A 73 1.90 -11.70 -17.45
C GLU A 73 2.10 -10.96 -16.13
N ARG A 74 2.75 -9.81 -16.19
CA ARG A 74 3.00 -8.98 -15.01
C ARG A 74 1.75 -8.16 -14.68
N CYS A 75 1.22 -8.33 -13.48
CA CYS A 75 0.23 -7.40 -12.96
C CYS A 75 0.80 -5.99 -12.90
N LEU A 76 0.07 -5.01 -13.43
CA LEU A 76 0.46 -3.61 -13.33
C LEU A 76 0.49 -3.19 -11.85
N ILE A 77 1.65 -2.78 -11.39
CA ILE A 77 1.83 -2.22 -10.05
C ILE A 77 1.13 -0.87 -10.00
N LYS A 78 0.06 -0.77 -9.20
CA LYS A 78 -0.75 0.47 -9.07
C LYS A 78 -0.21 1.42 -8.01
N SER A 79 0.45 0.90 -6.99
CA SER A 79 1.07 1.67 -5.92
C SER A 79 2.13 0.85 -5.21
N ILE A 80 3.12 1.51 -4.62
CA ILE A 80 4.13 0.91 -3.74
C ILE A 80 4.05 1.62 -2.41
N GLY A 81 3.77 0.90 -1.34
CA GLY A 81 3.63 1.50 -0.02
C GLY A 81 4.37 0.73 1.05
N HIS A 82 4.74 1.45 2.09
CA HIS A 82 5.26 0.89 3.32
C HIS A 82 4.68 1.66 4.52
N GLY A 83 4.46 0.96 5.63
CA GLY A 83 3.91 1.56 6.84
C GLY A 83 4.46 0.90 8.09
N THR A 84 4.53 1.67 9.16
CA THR A 84 5.01 1.18 10.44
C THR A 84 4.11 1.63 11.57
N THR A 85 3.96 0.76 12.57
CA THR A 85 3.44 1.11 13.88
C THR A 85 4.63 1.29 14.80
N THR A 86 4.80 2.49 15.33
CA THR A 86 5.94 2.83 16.20
C THR A 86 5.81 2.18 17.57
N THR A 87 6.94 1.97 18.25
CA THR A 87 6.96 1.34 19.59
C THR A 87 6.34 2.20 20.68
N ALA A 88 6.37 3.52 20.49
CA ALA A 88 5.67 4.51 21.27
C ALA A 88 5.01 5.52 20.32
N ASP A 89 3.92 6.14 20.77
CA ASP A 89 3.19 7.12 19.96
C ASP A 89 4.08 8.31 19.62
N LEU A 90 3.89 8.86 18.42
CA LEU A 90 4.60 10.04 17.93
C LEU A 90 3.87 11.30 18.40
N ASP A 91 4.60 12.17 19.08
CA ASP A 91 4.05 13.38 19.71
C ASP A 91 4.48 14.66 19.00
N THR A 92 5.46 14.56 18.09
CA THR A 92 6.04 15.71 17.41
C THR A 92 6.07 15.51 15.90
N GLU A 93 5.94 16.62 15.18
CA GLU A 93 6.07 16.63 13.70
C GLU A 93 7.43 16.11 13.24
N ARG A 94 8.48 16.33 14.03
CA ARG A 94 9.82 15.84 13.73
C ARG A 94 9.90 14.31 13.77
N GLU A 95 9.28 13.68 14.75
CA GLU A 95 9.22 12.21 14.83
C GLU A 95 8.44 11.62 13.65
N VAL A 96 7.34 12.28 13.24
CA VAL A 96 6.59 11.89 12.03
C VAL A 96 7.46 12.03 10.79
N PHE A 97 8.22 13.12 10.66
CA PHE A 97 9.11 13.34 9.53
C PHE A 97 10.24 12.30 9.47
N ASP A 98 10.88 11.98 10.61
CA ASP A 98 11.88 10.94 10.68
C ASP A 98 11.32 9.57 10.26
N THR A 99 10.08 9.27 10.65
CA THR A 99 9.37 8.05 10.22
C THR A 99 9.06 8.07 8.72
N ILE A 100 8.60 9.20 8.18
CA ILE A 100 8.33 9.35 6.75
C ILE A 100 9.60 9.15 5.92
N ILE A 101 10.76 9.67 6.36
CA ILE A 101 12.05 9.47 5.67
C ILE A 101 12.36 7.98 5.58
N GLU A 102 12.27 7.25 6.68
CA GLU A 102 12.55 5.81 6.72
C GLU A 102 11.65 5.04 5.75
N LEU A 103 10.34 5.27 5.81
CA LEU A 103 9.39 4.61 4.92
C LEU A 103 9.64 4.96 3.44
N SER A 104 10.04 6.20 3.18
CA SER A 104 10.34 6.67 1.82
C SER A 104 11.62 6.07 1.26
N GLU A 105 12.62 5.73 2.09
CA GLU A 105 13.82 5.01 1.65
C GLU A 105 13.46 3.66 1.04
N GLU A 106 12.64 2.86 1.71
CA GLU A 106 12.19 1.57 1.19
C GLU A 106 11.35 1.71 -0.08
N ILE A 107 10.47 2.71 -0.12
CA ILE A 107 9.64 2.98 -1.30
C ILE A 107 10.52 3.38 -2.49
N GLY A 108 11.48 4.28 -2.29
CA GLY A 108 12.41 4.72 -3.33
C GLY A 108 13.23 3.54 -3.88
N THR A 109 13.78 2.70 -3.02
CA THR A 109 14.51 1.49 -3.41
C THR A 109 13.62 0.54 -4.23
N LYS A 110 12.36 0.30 -3.79
CA LYS A 110 11.41 -0.54 -4.54
C LYS A 110 11.02 0.06 -5.89
N LEU A 111 10.85 1.39 -5.98
CA LEU A 111 10.60 2.07 -7.26
C LEU A 111 11.76 1.85 -8.22
N ARG A 112 12.99 2.12 -7.80
CA ARG A 112 14.20 1.96 -8.63
C ARG A 112 14.46 0.52 -9.03
N LYS A 113 14.31 -0.43 -8.11
CA LYS A 113 14.49 -1.87 -8.39
C LYS A 113 13.51 -2.37 -9.45
N ASN A 114 12.28 -1.86 -9.46
CA ASN A 114 11.24 -2.23 -10.43
C ASN A 114 11.22 -1.33 -11.67
N ARG A 115 12.15 -0.37 -11.81
CA ARG A 115 12.20 0.60 -12.91
C ARG A 115 10.89 1.38 -13.06
N LEU A 116 10.41 1.88 -11.94
CA LEU A 116 9.13 2.60 -11.84
C LEU A 116 9.37 4.01 -11.29
N LYS A 117 8.47 4.92 -11.65
CA LYS A 117 8.36 6.27 -11.11
C LYS A 117 6.99 6.46 -10.48
N SER A 118 6.91 7.37 -9.54
CA SER A 118 5.65 7.76 -8.89
C SER A 118 5.26 9.17 -9.30
N CYS A 119 4.00 9.36 -9.71
CA CYS A 119 3.43 10.66 -10.00
C CYS A 119 2.66 11.27 -8.82
N GLY A 120 2.76 10.69 -7.63
CA GLY A 120 2.13 11.21 -6.43
C GLY A 120 2.41 10.39 -5.19
N VAL A 121 2.02 10.92 -4.05
CA VAL A 121 2.20 10.29 -2.75
C VAL A 121 0.92 10.34 -1.94
N ALA A 122 0.65 9.28 -1.18
CA ALA A 122 -0.38 9.22 -0.17
C ALA A 122 0.26 8.95 1.20
N VAL A 123 -0.29 9.58 2.23
CA VAL A 123 0.11 9.41 3.63
C VAL A 123 -1.10 8.98 4.44
N GLY A 124 -1.01 7.81 5.04
CA GLY A 124 -1.97 7.30 6.01
C GLY A 124 -1.48 7.55 7.43
N ILE A 125 -2.32 8.15 8.23
CA ILE A 125 -2.07 8.42 9.65
C ILE A 125 -3.10 7.67 10.47
N ARG A 126 -2.64 6.91 11.44
CA ARG A 126 -3.46 6.30 12.47
C ARG A 126 -3.12 6.90 13.82
N GLU A 127 -4.06 7.57 14.41
CA GLU A 127 -3.95 8.16 15.73
C GLU A 127 -4.08 7.07 16.84
N ASN A 128 -3.75 7.39 18.06
CA ASN A 128 -3.79 6.43 19.18
C ASN A 128 -5.21 6.03 19.58
N ASP A 129 -6.22 6.83 19.24
CA ASP A 129 -7.65 6.48 19.35
C ASP A 129 -8.12 5.50 18.26
N LEU A 130 -7.18 5.03 17.41
CA LEU A 130 -7.39 4.13 16.28
C LEU A 130 -8.13 4.76 15.09
N SER A 131 -8.41 6.06 15.10
CA SER A 131 -8.91 6.77 13.92
C SER A 131 -7.86 6.75 12.81
N VAL A 132 -8.31 6.57 11.57
CA VAL A 132 -7.43 6.50 10.40
C VAL A 132 -7.84 7.56 9.40
N ARG A 133 -6.85 8.28 8.89
CA ARG A 133 -7.03 9.25 7.80
C ARG A 133 -5.94 9.05 6.76
N GLU A 134 -6.31 9.22 5.51
CA GLU A 134 -5.38 9.18 4.39
C GLU A 134 -5.48 10.47 3.59
N TYR A 135 -4.34 11.02 3.25
CA TYR A 135 -4.18 12.23 2.47
C TYR A 135 -3.28 11.95 1.27
N GLN A 136 -3.52 12.61 0.14
CA GLN A 136 -2.70 12.42 -1.05
C GLN A 136 -2.49 13.70 -1.81
N MET A 137 -1.39 13.73 -2.58
CA MET A 137 -1.09 14.77 -3.56
C MET A 137 -0.44 14.18 -4.80
N LYS A 138 -0.54 14.89 -5.92
CA LYS A 138 0.22 14.60 -7.14
C LYS A 138 1.53 15.39 -7.14
N PHE A 139 2.56 14.80 -7.71
CA PHE A 139 3.79 15.51 -8.02
C PHE A 139 3.67 16.28 -9.32
N ALA A 140 4.46 17.34 -9.48
CA ALA A 140 4.58 18.04 -10.74
C ALA A 140 5.26 17.16 -11.80
N HIS A 141 6.25 16.37 -11.37
CA HIS A 141 7.02 15.45 -12.22
C HIS A 141 7.09 14.07 -11.59
N PRO A 142 7.06 12.99 -12.42
CA PRO A 142 7.28 11.63 -11.93
C PRO A 142 8.66 11.49 -11.30
N THR A 143 8.75 10.83 -10.15
CA THR A 143 10.01 10.66 -9.42
C THR A 143 10.18 9.24 -8.87
N GLN A 144 11.43 8.82 -8.72
CA GLN A 144 11.83 7.62 -7.97
C GLN A 144 12.80 7.96 -6.83
N LEU A 145 12.99 9.27 -6.56
CA LEU A 145 13.87 9.74 -5.51
C LEU A 145 13.18 9.66 -4.15
N THR A 146 13.87 9.06 -3.20
CA THR A 146 13.48 8.99 -1.79
C THR A 146 13.14 10.36 -1.21
N ARG A 147 13.98 11.34 -1.53
CA ARG A 147 13.82 12.72 -1.06
C ARG A 147 12.51 13.36 -1.51
N ASP A 148 12.10 13.14 -2.76
CA ASP A 148 10.89 13.76 -3.30
C ASP A 148 9.65 13.10 -2.71
N VAL A 149 9.67 11.77 -2.56
CA VAL A 149 8.61 11.03 -1.87
C VAL A 149 8.45 11.52 -0.43
N ALA A 150 9.56 11.64 0.31
CA ALA A 150 9.54 12.12 1.70
C ALA A 150 9.05 13.56 1.82
N ARG A 151 9.51 14.46 0.94
CA ARG A 151 9.06 15.86 0.91
C ARG A 151 7.58 15.98 0.62
N GLY A 152 7.10 15.31 -0.43
CA GLY A 152 5.69 15.33 -0.78
C GLY A 152 4.82 14.73 0.31
N ALA A 153 5.26 13.63 0.94
CA ALA A 153 4.57 13.03 2.08
C ALA A 153 4.46 14.01 3.25
N MET A 154 5.56 14.69 3.59
CA MET A 154 5.56 15.67 4.67
C MET A 154 4.76 16.92 4.34
N GLN A 155 4.80 17.37 3.10
CA GLN A 155 4.01 18.51 2.64
C GLN A 155 2.52 18.22 2.80
N VAL A 156 2.03 17.08 2.28
CA VAL A 156 0.61 16.75 2.38
C VAL A 156 0.16 16.50 3.83
N PHE A 157 1.06 15.98 4.67
CA PHE A 157 0.80 15.85 6.09
C PHE A 157 0.60 17.23 6.74
N ARG A 158 1.52 18.17 6.55
CA ARG A 158 1.44 19.53 7.11
C ARG A 158 0.22 20.32 6.65
N GLU A 159 -0.13 20.20 5.37
CA GLU A 159 -1.25 20.95 4.79
C GLU A 159 -2.63 20.40 5.22
N LYS A 160 -2.74 19.09 5.43
CA LYS A 160 -4.05 18.45 5.57
C LYS A 160 -4.31 17.80 6.92
N HIS A 161 -3.27 17.40 7.64
CA HIS A 161 -3.46 16.72 8.92
C HIS A 161 -3.67 17.73 10.05
N ILE A 162 -4.79 17.59 10.75
CA ILE A 162 -5.07 18.34 11.98
C ILE A 162 -4.70 17.43 13.14
N TRP A 163 -3.66 17.81 13.86
CA TRP A 163 -3.16 17.08 15.01
C TRP A 163 -4.16 17.12 16.16
N ARG A 164 -4.73 15.99 16.52
CA ARG A 164 -5.72 15.87 17.61
C ARG A 164 -5.21 15.01 18.75
N CYS A 165 -4.55 13.92 18.40
CA CYS A 165 -4.03 12.91 19.31
C CYS A 165 -2.62 12.51 18.85
N PRO A 166 -1.82 11.88 19.73
CA PRO A 166 -0.56 11.25 19.33
C PRO A 166 -0.76 10.24 18.20
N ILE A 167 0.23 10.13 17.32
CA ILE A 167 0.17 9.27 16.15
C ILE A 167 0.80 7.92 16.47
N ARG A 168 0.06 6.84 16.26
CA ARG A 168 0.47 5.47 16.52
C ARG A 168 1.13 4.80 15.32
N SER A 169 0.68 5.12 14.11
CA SER A 169 1.16 4.48 12.88
C SER A 169 1.15 5.46 11.73
N VAL A 170 2.21 5.38 10.91
CA VAL A 170 2.37 6.14 9.67
C VAL A 170 2.53 5.17 8.51
N THR A 171 1.86 5.46 7.41
CA THR A 171 2.00 4.74 6.14
C THR A 171 2.29 5.75 5.04
N VAL A 172 3.31 5.48 4.22
CA VAL A 172 3.59 6.24 3.00
C VAL A 172 3.37 5.34 1.80
N ARG A 173 2.79 5.88 0.74
CA ARG A 173 2.51 5.13 -0.47
C ARG A 173 2.77 5.97 -1.70
N ALA A 174 3.68 5.52 -2.55
CA ALA A 174 3.85 6.02 -3.91
C ALA A 174 2.64 5.60 -4.75
N ILE A 175 1.97 6.54 -5.39
CA ILE A 175 0.73 6.34 -6.16
C ILE A 175 0.87 6.89 -7.57
N TYR A 176 -0.04 6.47 -8.47
CA TYR A 176 0.02 6.83 -9.89
C TYR A 176 1.37 6.42 -10.50
N ILE A 177 1.64 5.13 -10.44
CA ILE A 177 2.91 4.55 -10.88
C ILE A 177 2.98 4.57 -12.42
N SER A 178 4.13 4.96 -12.94
CA SER A 178 4.50 4.91 -14.35
C SER A 178 5.82 4.17 -14.56
N ALA A 179 6.11 3.74 -15.78
CA ALA A 179 7.40 3.13 -16.11
C ALA A 179 8.53 4.17 -16.11
N GLU A 180 9.78 3.74 -15.83
CA GLU A 180 10.95 4.64 -15.80
C GLU A 180 11.22 5.28 -17.17
N ASP A 181 10.92 4.56 -18.26
CA ASP A 181 11.13 4.94 -19.65
C ASP A 181 9.94 5.67 -20.28
N GLU A 182 8.86 5.89 -19.54
CA GLU A 182 7.73 6.66 -20.02
C GLU A 182 8.14 8.11 -20.30
N PRO A 183 7.81 8.67 -21.50
CA PRO A 183 8.19 10.03 -21.85
C PRO A 183 7.62 11.07 -20.89
N GLU A 184 8.46 12.00 -20.45
CA GLU A 184 8.06 13.11 -19.59
C GLU A 184 8.04 14.43 -20.34
N GLN A 185 7.02 15.23 -20.08
CA GLN A 185 6.97 16.61 -20.53
C GLN A 185 7.86 17.46 -19.64
N LEU A 186 9.04 17.82 -20.13
CA LEU A 186 9.92 18.75 -19.42
C LEU A 186 9.47 20.19 -19.62
N THR A 187 9.61 21.01 -18.60
CA THR A 187 9.46 22.46 -18.71
C THR A 187 10.84 23.14 -18.66
N ILE A 188 10.98 24.31 -19.28
CA ILE A 188 12.23 25.09 -19.28
C ILE A 188 12.61 25.64 -17.91
N PHE A 189 11.72 25.52 -16.91
CA PHE A 189 11.92 25.98 -15.54
C PHE A 189 12.33 24.85 -14.56
N ASP A 190 12.49 23.61 -15.07
CA ASP A 190 12.81 22.48 -14.23
C ASP A 190 14.29 22.47 -13.81
N GLU A 191 14.56 22.41 -12.53
CA GLU A 191 15.91 22.21 -11.97
C GLU A 191 16.38 20.74 -12.15
N TYR A 192 16.35 20.26 -13.38
CA TYR A 192 16.64 18.85 -13.70
C TYR A 192 18.10 18.44 -13.52
N ALA A 193 19.02 19.40 -13.46
CA ALA A 193 20.45 19.12 -13.34
C ALA A 193 20.80 18.29 -12.10
N TRP A 194 20.17 18.58 -10.98
CA TRP A 194 20.40 17.89 -9.70
C TRP A 194 19.71 16.53 -9.59
N HIS A 195 18.65 16.30 -10.38
CA HIS A 195 17.88 15.05 -10.34
C HIS A 195 18.72 13.84 -10.75
N GLY A 196 19.52 13.99 -11.81
CA GLY A 196 20.40 12.93 -12.30
C GLY A 196 21.51 12.55 -11.32
N GLU A 197 22.09 13.54 -10.63
CA GLU A 197 23.14 13.28 -9.62
C GLU A 197 22.59 12.59 -8.37
N LEU A 198 21.43 13.05 -7.89
CA LEU A 198 20.76 12.42 -6.75
C LEU A 198 20.36 10.99 -7.06
N LEU A 199 19.86 10.72 -8.27
CA LEU A 199 19.50 9.37 -8.69
C LEU A 199 20.72 8.45 -8.74
N ARG A 200 21.85 8.92 -9.23
CA ARG A 200 23.12 8.17 -9.20
C ARG A 200 23.54 7.83 -7.77
N LEU A 201 23.46 8.82 -6.88
CA LEU A 201 23.77 8.62 -5.46
C LEU A 201 22.86 7.55 -4.83
N GLU A 202 21.53 7.66 -5.02
CA GLU A 202 20.59 6.68 -4.46
C GLU A 202 20.79 5.28 -5.06
N LYS A 203 21.05 5.15 -6.38
CA LYS A 203 21.41 3.87 -7.00
C LYS A 203 22.71 3.28 -6.45
N THR A 204 23.70 4.13 -6.12
CA THR A 204 24.94 3.67 -5.47
C THR A 204 24.69 3.17 -4.05
N VAL A 205 23.85 3.87 -3.28
CA VAL A 205 23.45 3.44 -1.94
C VAL A 205 22.70 2.10 -2.01
N ASP A 206 21.79 1.95 -2.97
CA ASP A 206 21.05 0.69 -3.17
C ASP A 206 22.02 -0.47 -3.48
N ALA A 207 23.02 -0.26 -4.36
CA ALA A 207 24.04 -1.28 -4.69
C ALA A 207 24.89 -1.68 -3.48
N ILE A 208 25.27 -0.71 -2.64
CA ILE A 208 26.02 -0.99 -1.40
C ILE A 208 25.14 -1.81 -0.43
N ARG A 209 23.86 -1.44 -0.27
CA ARG A 209 22.94 -2.18 0.58
C ARG A 209 22.70 -3.61 0.07
N GLU A 210 22.62 -3.80 -1.22
CA GLU A 210 22.47 -5.13 -1.83
C GLU A 210 23.70 -6.02 -1.57
N GLN A 211 24.90 -5.44 -1.60
CA GLN A 211 26.15 -6.18 -1.40
C GLN A 211 26.46 -6.41 0.08
N TYR A 212 26.21 -5.45 0.96
CA TYR A 212 26.66 -5.47 2.36
C TYR A 212 25.52 -5.52 3.39
N GLY A 213 24.27 -5.60 2.91
CA GLY A 213 23.06 -5.61 3.74
C GLY A 213 22.42 -4.24 3.93
N ASP A 214 21.13 -4.21 4.19
CA ASP A 214 20.29 -3.01 4.25
C ASP A 214 20.73 -1.98 5.32
N HIS A 215 21.47 -2.45 6.33
CA HIS A 215 21.96 -1.61 7.43
C HIS A 215 23.38 -1.06 7.23
N SER A 216 24.03 -1.38 6.11
CA SER A 216 25.39 -0.89 5.82
C SER A 216 25.45 0.64 5.68
N ILE A 217 24.38 1.23 5.15
CA ILE A 217 24.20 2.69 5.09
C ILE A 217 22.79 3.01 5.59
N THR A 218 22.70 3.84 6.63
CA THR A 218 21.43 4.29 7.20
C THR A 218 21.33 5.80 7.26
N SER A 219 20.12 6.33 7.15
CA SER A 219 19.87 7.76 7.33
C SER A 219 20.13 8.19 8.77
N GLY A 220 20.68 9.39 8.95
CA GLY A 220 20.84 9.99 10.28
C GLY A 220 19.51 10.24 11.01
N ALA A 221 18.40 10.34 10.30
CA ALA A 221 17.07 10.41 10.89
C ALA A 221 16.75 9.15 11.73
N TYR A 222 17.18 8.00 11.26
CA TYR A 222 17.01 6.73 11.95
C TYR A 222 17.73 6.65 13.30
N LEU A 223 18.96 7.16 13.37
CA LEU A 223 19.73 7.20 14.61
C LEU A 223 19.14 8.16 15.65
N ARG A 224 18.44 9.18 15.19
CA ARG A 224 17.86 10.23 16.03
C ARG A 224 16.57 9.80 16.69
N ASN A 225 15.69 9.08 15.98
CA ASN A 225 14.38 8.67 16.48
C ASN A 225 14.44 7.28 17.11
N LYS A 226 14.58 7.22 18.43
CA LYS A 226 14.64 5.96 19.19
C LYS A 226 13.35 5.13 19.09
N LYS A 227 12.22 5.74 18.74
CA LYS A 227 10.93 5.04 18.55
C LYS A 227 10.92 4.18 17.29
N LEU A 228 11.86 4.40 16.35
CA LEU A 228 12.06 3.61 15.14
C LEU A 228 13.06 2.45 15.34
N ASN A 229 14.05 2.63 16.19
CA ASN A 229 15.19 1.71 16.34
C ASN A 229 14.86 0.27 16.79
N SER A 230 13.70 0.05 17.42
CA SER A 230 13.33 -1.28 17.93
C SER A 230 12.66 -2.18 16.90
N GLN A 231 12.25 -1.67 15.76
CA GLN A 231 11.48 -2.45 14.77
C GLN A 231 12.33 -3.15 13.70
N ARG A 232 13.56 -2.67 13.41
CA ARG A 232 14.43 -3.29 12.40
C ARG A 232 15.13 -4.59 12.85
N ILE A 233 15.06 -4.95 14.12
CA ILE A 233 15.71 -6.17 14.64
C ILE A 233 14.93 -7.46 14.33
N GLY A 234 13.70 -7.40 13.80
CA GLY A 234 12.79 -8.53 13.72
C GLY A 234 12.18 -8.89 12.35
N PHE A 235 12.38 -8.15 11.29
CA PHE A 235 11.78 -8.51 10.02
C PHE A 235 12.78 -9.18 9.06
N ARG A 236 12.85 -10.50 9.11
CA ARG A 236 13.25 -11.30 7.95
C ARG A 236 12.15 -11.16 6.91
N ASP A 237 12.60 -10.79 5.73
CA ASP A 237 11.79 -10.62 4.53
C ASP A 237 10.93 -11.87 4.25
N HIS A 238 9.63 -11.75 4.42
CA HIS A 238 8.64 -12.72 3.96
C HIS A 238 8.03 -12.29 2.62
N SER A 239 8.81 -11.68 1.74
CA SER A 239 8.36 -11.28 0.40
C SER A 239 8.68 -12.31 -0.70
N GLU A 240 9.01 -13.54 -0.33
CA GLU A 240 8.95 -14.67 -1.26
C GLU A 240 7.73 -15.52 -0.87
N ILE A 241 6.60 -15.24 -1.44
CA ILE A 241 5.44 -16.11 -1.73
C ILE A 241 4.22 -15.20 -1.96
N TYR A 242 3.90 -15.01 -3.18
CA TYR A 242 2.66 -14.94 -3.96
C TYR A 242 2.82 -14.11 -5.22
#